data_15c257a895cc6005dfd23fbb4b2d229d
#
_entry.id   15c257a895cc6005dfd23fbb4b2d229d
#
_cell.length_a   1.000
_cell.length_b   1.000
_cell.length_c   1.000
_cell.angle_alpha   90.00
_cell.angle_beta   90.00
_cell.angle_gamma   90.00
#
_symmetry.space_group_name_H-M   'P 1'
#
loop_
_entity.id
_entity.type
_entity.pdbx_description
1 polymer ?
#
loop_
_entity_poly.entity_id
_entity_poly.type
_entity_poly.pdbx_seq_one_letter_code
_entity_poly.pdbx_strand_id
1 'polypeptide(L)'
;NNQIIIEEIVGPICQFSASSYEFMLSNDPVNFYDNSYTDPNYNIDLISWEWDFGDGIMSNEQNPSHVYNYPGLYYVWLTIEDENGCTHKTMKTINVLEEYFSYSPNAFSPNGDGVNDTFQPILTDIDFNTYELNVFNRWGDIIFKTDDYMKSWDGTFNGEPMIGGVYTFKINYKTRRGIDQ
;
A
#
# COMPACT_ATOMS: atom_id res chain seq x y z
N ASN A 1 -36.06 50.38 -25.10
CA ASN A 1 -35.84 49.60 -23.88
C ASN A 1 -34.55 48.79 -24.01
N ASN A 2 -33.46 49.22 -23.38
CA ASN A 2 -32.25 48.45 -23.28
C ASN A 2 -32.47 47.42 -22.16
N GLN A 3 -32.56 46.15 -22.56
CA GLN A 3 -32.65 45.03 -21.64
C GLN A 3 -31.23 44.47 -21.48
N ILE A 4 -30.72 44.44 -20.28
CA ILE A 4 -29.45 43.73 -19.94
C ILE A 4 -29.87 42.33 -19.62
N ILE A 5 -29.44 41.35 -20.41
CA ILE A 5 -29.57 39.94 -20.14
C ILE A 5 -28.29 39.54 -19.39
N ILE A 6 -28.43 39.04 -18.17
CA ILE A 6 -27.34 38.41 -17.43
C ILE A 6 -27.51 36.91 -17.72
N GLU A 7 -26.65 36.33 -18.53
CA GLU A 7 -26.57 34.90 -18.73
C GLU A 7 -25.73 34.32 -17.55
N GLU A 8 -26.29 33.38 -16.85
CA GLU A 8 -25.56 32.59 -15.85
C GLU A 8 -24.61 31.66 -16.60
N ILE A 9 -23.32 31.84 -16.42
CA ILE A 9 -22.32 30.91 -17.00
C ILE A 9 -22.27 29.70 -16.07
N VAL A 10 -22.85 28.59 -16.51
CA VAL A 10 -22.78 27.30 -15.82
C VAL A 10 -21.52 26.57 -16.27
N GLY A 11 -20.54 26.49 -15.38
CA GLY A 11 -19.28 25.76 -15.65
C GLY A 11 -19.46 24.24 -15.59
N PRO A 12 -18.44 23.49 -16.00
CA PRO A 12 -18.45 22.03 -15.99
C PRO A 12 -18.44 21.47 -14.56
N ILE A 13 -18.95 20.25 -14.38
CA ILE A 13 -18.89 19.49 -13.14
C ILE A 13 -17.81 18.43 -13.27
N CYS A 14 -16.74 18.56 -12.47
CA CYS A 14 -15.62 17.62 -12.46
C CYS A 14 -15.91 16.43 -11.54
N GLN A 15 -15.87 15.23 -12.09
CA GLN A 15 -15.99 13.97 -11.37
C GLN A 15 -15.10 12.91 -12.02
N PHE A 16 -14.60 11.97 -11.22
CA PHE A 16 -13.87 10.82 -11.74
C PHE A 16 -14.06 9.58 -10.87
N SER A 17 -13.71 8.44 -11.43
CA SER A 17 -13.58 7.18 -10.69
C SER A 17 -12.22 6.54 -10.98
N ALA A 18 -11.82 5.60 -10.13
CA ALA A 18 -10.63 4.79 -10.30
C ALA A 18 -11.00 3.31 -10.24
N SER A 19 -10.20 2.44 -10.88
CA SER A 19 -10.38 0.98 -10.84
C SER A 19 -10.25 0.43 -9.42
N SER A 20 -9.46 1.07 -8.55
CA SER A 20 -9.37 0.80 -7.12
C SER A 20 -8.98 2.06 -6.36
N TYR A 21 -9.46 2.20 -5.14
CA TYR A 21 -9.09 3.29 -4.22
C TYR A 21 -8.17 2.82 -3.09
N GLU A 22 -8.06 1.50 -2.90
CA GLU A 22 -7.16 0.87 -1.95
C GLU A 22 -6.67 -0.45 -2.55
N PHE A 23 -5.35 -0.65 -2.58
CA PHE A 23 -4.73 -1.86 -3.11
C PHE A 23 -3.32 -2.04 -2.55
N MET A 24 -2.81 -3.26 -2.65
CA MET A 24 -1.42 -3.57 -2.31
C MET A 24 -0.49 -3.03 -3.39
N LEU A 25 0.68 -2.52 -2.98
CA LEU A 25 1.70 -2.09 -3.91
C LEU A 25 2.02 -3.21 -4.91
N SER A 26 1.85 -2.91 -6.18
CA SER A 26 2.15 -3.82 -7.29
C SER A 26 2.59 -3.00 -8.51
N ASN A 27 3.06 -3.67 -9.56
CA ASN A 27 3.34 -3.04 -10.84
C ASN A 27 2.09 -2.88 -11.72
N ASP A 28 0.90 -3.25 -11.20
CA ASP A 28 -0.34 -3.11 -11.95
C ASP A 28 -0.82 -1.66 -11.94
N PRO A 29 -1.23 -1.11 -13.08
CA PRO A 29 -1.71 0.25 -13.16
C PRO A 29 -3.11 0.41 -12.55
N VAL A 30 -3.33 1.52 -11.88
CA VAL A 30 -4.66 2.03 -11.55
C VAL A 30 -5.17 2.78 -12.76
N ASN A 31 -6.36 2.41 -13.23
CA ASN A 31 -7.03 3.11 -14.31
C ASN A 31 -7.96 4.17 -13.75
N PHE A 32 -7.88 5.38 -14.28
CA PHE A 32 -8.73 6.51 -13.92
C PHE A 32 -9.71 6.78 -15.04
N TYR A 33 -10.94 7.11 -14.68
CA TYR A 33 -12.03 7.34 -15.62
C TYR A 33 -12.64 8.70 -15.35
N ASP A 34 -12.64 9.56 -16.35
CA ASP A 34 -13.36 10.83 -16.32
C ASP A 34 -14.87 10.56 -16.35
N ASN A 35 -15.58 11.14 -15.41
CA ASN A 35 -17.04 11.11 -15.32
C ASN A 35 -17.60 12.53 -15.26
N SER A 36 -16.81 13.48 -15.71
CA SER A 36 -17.19 14.89 -15.74
C SER A 36 -18.24 15.15 -16.80
N TYR A 37 -19.02 16.20 -16.60
CA TYR A 37 -20.05 16.59 -17.52
C TYR A 37 -20.30 18.09 -17.50
N THR A 38 -20.89 18.61 -18.58
CA THR A 38 -21.43 19.96 -18.70
C THR A 38 -22.95 19.93 -18.59
N ASP A 39 -23.57 21.08 -18.37
CA ASP A 39 -25.02 21.15 -18.35
C ASP A 39 -25.58 20.80 -19.76
N PRO A 40 -26.47 19.78 -19.85
CA PRO A 40 -26.99 19.31 -21.15
C PRO A 40 -27.87 20.34 -21.87
N ASN A 41 -28.29 21.42 -21.22
CA ASN A 41 -29.05 22.49 -21.84
C ASN A 41 -28.18 23.45 -22.65
N TYR A 42 -26.85 23.41 -22.43
CA TYR A 42 -25.85 24.21 -23.11
C TYR A 42 -24.94 23.27 -23.87
N ASN A 43 -24.91 23.29 -25.17
CA ASN A 43 -24.07 22.42 -26.00
C ASN A 43 -22.60 22.85 -25.87
N ILE A 44 -22.00 22.58 -24.70
CA ILE A 44 -20.62 22.96 -24.33
C ILE A 44 -19.81 21.70 -24.14
N ASP A 45 -18.68 21.60 -24.82
CA ASP A 45 -17.79 20.42 -24.71
C ASP A 45 -16.65 20.64 -23.72
N LEU A 46 -16.21 19.55 -23.07
CA LEU A 46 -14.95 19.51 -22.31
C LEU A 46 -13.79 19.40 -23.31
N ILE A 47 -12.77 20.24 -23.14
CA ILE A 47 -11.64 20.31 -24.08
C ILE A 47 -10.31 19.94 -23.46
N SER A 48 -10.18 19.95 -22.14
CA SER A 48 -8.93 19.54 -21.50
C SER A 48 -9.12 18.82 -20.17
N TRP A 49 -8.15 17.98 -19.84
CA TRP A 49 -8.01 17.22 -18.60
C TRP A 49 -6.59 17.39 -18.11
N GLU A 50 -6.43 17.64 -16.82
CA GLU A 50 -5.13 17.68 -16.16
C GLU A 50 -5.24 16.86 -14.87
N TRP A 51 -4.51 15.75 -14.85
CA TRP A 51 -4.40 14.86 -13.71
C TRP A 51 -3.10 15.11 -12.97
N ASP A 52 -3.18 15.16 -11.64
CA ASP A 52 -2.06 15.10 -10.71
C ASP A 52 -2.28 13.88 -9.81
N PHE A 53 -1.42 12.85 -9.91
CA PHE A 53 -1.58 11.61 -9.15
C PHE A 53 -1.09 11.70 -7.70
N GLY A 54 -0.51 12.84 -7.31
CA GLY A 54 -0.06 13.11 -5.95
C GLY A 54 1.33 12.56 -5.61
N ASP A 55 2.03 11.99 -6.58
CA ASP A 55 3.41 11.50 -6.49
C ASP A 55 4.41 12.30 -7.35
N GLY A 56 3.94 13.41 -7.92
CA GLY A 56 4.69 14.29 -8.81
C GLY A 56 4.57 13.93 -10.29
N ILE A 57 3.79 12.92 -10.64
CA ILE A 57 3.48 12.55 -12.03
C ILE A 57 2.13 13.12 -12.42
N MET A 58 2.03 13.58 -13.66
CA MET A 58 0.84 14.21 -14.24
C MET A 58 0.46 13.54 -15.55
N SER A 59 -0.81 13.68 -15.97
CA SER A 59 -1.30 13.27 -17.30
C SER A 59 -2.36 14.23 -17.82
N ASN A 60 -2.42 14.37 -19.16
CA ASN A 60 -3.46 15.14 -19.87
C ASN A 60 -4.41 14.24 -20.67
N GLU A 61 -4.32 12.94 -20.49
CA GLU A 61 -5.26 11.99 -21.10
C GLU A 61 -6.61 12.07 -20.40
N GLN A 62 -7.71 11.88 -21.14
CA GLN A 62 -9.03 11.88 -20.55
C GLN A 62 -9.20 10.72 -19.53
N ASN A 63 -8.71 9.53 -19.87
CA ASN A 63 -8.79 8.33 -19.04
C ASN A 63 -7.39 7.70 -18.90
N PRO A 64 -6.52 8.24 -18.03
CA PRO A 64 -5.16 7.75 -17.89
C PRO A 64 -5.08 6.48 -17.05
N SER A 65 -3.93 5.82 -17.14
CA SER A 65 -3.51 4.79 -16.19
C SER A 65 -2.21 5.22 -15.50
N HIS A 66 -2.06 4.87 -14.23
CA HIS A 66 -0.89 5.23 -13.43
C HIS A 66 -0.43 4.10 -12.51
N VAL A 67 0.90 3.95 -12.36
CA VAL A 67 1.54 2.98 -11.46
C VAL A 67 2.21 3.74 -10.31
N TYR A 68 1.83 3.42 -9.07
CA TYR A 68 2.48 3.96 -7.89
C TYR A 68 3.68 3.09 -7.49
N ASN A 69 4.85 3.71 -7.32
CA ASN A 69 6.09 3.01 -7.02
C ASN A 69 6.36 2.82 -5.50
N TYR A 70 5.60 3.50 -4.65
CA TYR A 70 5.77 3.47 -3.20
C TYR A 70 4.42 3.34 -2.50
N PRO A 71 4.36 2.70 -1.32
CA PRO A 71 3.16 2.72 -0.50
C PRO A 71 2.92 4.11 0.06
N GLY A 72 1.66 4.46 0.25
CA GLY A 72 1.28 5.77 0.79
C GLY A 72 -0.15 6.17 0.48
N LEU A 73 -0.56 7.30 1.05
CA LEU A 73 -1.84 7.93 0.76
C LEU A 73 -1.61 9.06 -0.25
N TYR A 74 -2.18 8.89 -1.44
CA TYR A 74 -2.05 9.85 -2.54
C TYR A 74 -3.33 10.64 -2.71
N TYR A 75 -3.20 11.95 -2.93
CA TYR A 75 -4.29 12.87 -3.23
C TYR A 75 -4.32 13.10 -4.74
N VAL A 76 -5.21 12.41 -5.43
CA VAL A 76 -5.36 12.50 -6.88
C VAL A 76 -6.31 13.62 -7.22
N TRP A 77 -5.85 14.54 -8.04
CA TRP A 77 -6.63 15.65 -8.52
C TRP A 77 -6.93 15.52 -10.02
N LEU A 78 -8.14 15.87 -10.39
CA LEU A 78 -8.51 16.12 -11.78
C LEU A 78 -8.96 17.56 -11.91
N THR A 79 -8.39 18.28 -12.87
CA THR A 79 -8.85 19.59 -13.34
C THR A 79 -9.36 19.40 -14.77
N ILE A 80 -10.53 19.95 -15.06
CA ILE A 80 -11.12 19.96 -16.40
C ILE A 80 -11.35 21.38 -16.84
N GLU A 81 -11.40 21.60 -18.18
CA GLU A 81 -11.74 22.89 -18.80
C GLU A 81 -12.72 22.67 -19.94
N ASP A 82 -13.70 23.53 -20.06
CA ASP A 82 -14.65 23.55 -21.15
C ASP A 82 -14.23 24.54 -22.26
N GLU A 83 -14.93 24.54 -23.41
CA GLU A 83 -14.63 25.39 -24.54
C GLU A 83 -14.82 26.91 -24.29
N ASN A 84 -15.48 27.26 -23.18
CA ASN A 84 -15.63 28.63 -22.71
C ASN A 84 -14.47 29.09 -21.80
N GLY A 85 -13.53 28.16 -21.48
CA GLY A 85 -12.44 28.40 -20.56
C GLY A 85 -12.85 28.31 -19.08
N CYS A 86 -14.04 27.75 -18.77
CA CYS A 86 -14.44 27.50 -17.39
C CYS A 86 -13.77 26.23 -16.89
N THR A 87 -13.18 26.32 -15.71
CA THR A 87 -12.47 25.17 -15.09
C THR A 87 -13.18 24.69 -13.83
N HIS A 88 -13.11 23.38 -13.59
CA HIS A 88 -13.51 22.79 -12.31
C HIS A 88 -12.49 21.73 -11.89
N LYS A 89 -12.30 21.57 -10.57
CA LYS A 89 -11.31 20.65 -9.99
C LYS A 89 -11.95 19.80 -8.91
N THR A 90 -11.60 18.52 -8.87
CA THR A 90 -12.03 17.58 -7.82
C THR A 90 -10.86 16.74 -7.33
N MET A 91 -11.00 16.12 -6.15
CA MET A 91 -9.96 15.29 -5.55
C MET A 91 -10.55 14.01 -4.97
N LYS A 92 -9.81 12.91 -5.11
CA LYS A 92 -10.04 11.68 -4.36
C LYS A 92 -8.72 11.11 -3.86
N THR A 93 -8.81 10.30 -2.81
CA THR A 93 -7.63 9.63 -2.24
C THR A 93 -7.47 8.23 -2.80
N ILE A 94 -6.21 7.85 -3.04
CA ILE A 94 -5.77 6.50 -3.38
C ILE A 94 -4.84 6.04 -2.24
N ASN A 95 -5.15 4.91 -1.64
CA ASN A 95 -4.36 4.31 -0.56
C ASN A 95 -3.59 3.09 -1.10
N VAL A 96 -2.29 3.26 -1.32
CA VAL A 96 -1.39 2.19 -1.75
C VAL A 96 -0.78 1.56 -0.51
N LEU A 97 -1.14 0.31 -0.27
CA LEU A 97 -0.75 -0.42 0.92
C LEU A 97 0.60 -1.10 0.70
N GLU A 98 1.44 -1.14 1.74
CA GLU A 98 2.67 -1.93 1.70
C GLU A 98 2.35 -3.43 1.61
N GLU A 99 3.09 -4.17 0.79
CA GLU A 99 2.91 -5.62 0.69
C GLU A 99 3.40 -6.28 1.98
N TYR A 100 2.50 -7.06 2.61
CA TYR A 100 2.87 -7.89 3.74
C TYR A 100 3.59 -9.14 3.25
N PHE A 101 4.81 -9.36 3.76
CA PHE A 101 5.61 -10.54 3.47
C PHE A 101 5.98 -11.26 4.76
N SER A 102 5.81 -12.59 4.76
CA SER A 102 6.21 -13.48 5.86
C SER A 102 6.93 -14.69 5.30
N TYR A 103 8.16 -14.88 5.71
CA TYR A 103 8.95 -16.07 5.39
C TYR A 103 9.62 -16.61 6.65
N SER A 104 9.47 -17.91 6.89
CA SER A 104 10.18 -18.60 7.96
C SER A 104 11.06 -19.68 7.37
N PRO A 105 12.38 -19.66 7.64
CA PRO A 105 13.28 -20.72 7.21
C PRO A 105 12.78 -22.09 7.72
N ASN A 106 12.84 -23.11 6.88
CA ASN A 106 12.46 -24.48 7.25
C ASN A 106 13.64 -25.29 7.80
N ALA A 107 14.87 -24.77 7.69
CA ALA A 107 16.09 -25.36 8.23
C ALA A 107 17.15 -24.28 8.46
N PHE A 108 18.05 -24.50 9.42
CA PHE A 108 19.28 -23.74 9.62
C PHE A 108 20.38 -24.66 10.16
N SER A 109 21.65 -24.26 10.05
CA SER A 109 22.82 -25.05 10.39
C SER A 109 23.80 -24.21 11.21
N PRO A 110 23.72 -24.27 12.55
CA PRO A 110 24.57 -23.45 13.43
C PRO A 110 26.01 -24.01 13.49
N ASN A 111 26.77 -23.92 12.40
CA ASN A 111 28.12 -24.45 12.26
C ASN A 111 29.20 -23.35 12.27
N GLY A 112 28.80 -22.07 12.31
CA GLY A 112 29.69 -20.92 12.37
C GLY A 112 30.36 -20.55 11.04
N ASP A 113 29.80 -21.00 9.89
CA ASP A 113 30.32 -20.66 8.56
C ASP A 113 29.79 -19.33 8.01
N GLY A 114 28.89 -18.67 8.72
CA GLY A 114 28.25 -17.40 8.35
C GLY A 114 27.05 -17.57 7.43
N VAL A 115 26.59 -18.80 7.14
CA VAL A 115 25.44 -19.09 6.27
C VAL A 115 24.41 -19.90 7.02
N ASN A 116 23.20 -19.35 7.20
CA ASN A 116 22.10 -20.00 7.91
C ASN A 116 22.47 -20.50 9.33
N ASP A 117 23.32 -19.79 10.04
CA ASP A 117 23.76 -20.13 11.39
C ASP A 117 22.68 -19.91 12.45
N THR A 118 21.63 -19.15 12.13
CA THR A 118 20.56 -18.83 13.05
C THR A 118 19.18 -18.97 12.41
N PHE A 119 18.19 -19.28 13.24
CA PHE A 119 16.80 -19.26 12.85
C PHE A 119 16.19 -17.89 13.15
N GLN A 120 15.76 -17.19 12.11
CA GLN A 120 15.03 -15.93 12.20
C GLN A 120 13.97 -15.85 11.10
N PRO A 121 12.69 -15.70 11.46
CA PRO A 121 11.64 -15.37 10.51
C PRO A 121 11.85 -13.98 9.90
N ILE A 122 11.55 -13.82 8.63
CA ILE A 122 11.58 -12.53 7.93
C ILE A 122 10.15 -12.04 7.79
N LEU A 123 9.85 -10.89 8.37
CA LEU A 123 8.51 -10.30 8.40
C LEU A 123 8.60 -8.84 7.97
N THR A 124 7.64 -8.39 7.16
CA THR A 124 7.49 -7.00 6.77
C THR A 124 6.13 -6.45 7.25
N ASP A 125 6.01 -5.14 7.34
CA ASP A 125 4.79 -4.42 7.75
C ASP A 125 4.20 -4.85 9.10
N ILE A 126 5.08 -5.22 10.06
CA ILE A 126 4.67 -5.59 11.42
C ILE A 126 4.90 -4.46 12.42
N ASP A 127 4.10 -4.42 13.47
CA ASP A 127 4.40 -3.67 14.69
C ASP A 127 5.37 -4.48 15.56
N PHE A 128 6.64 -4.12 15.52
CA PHE A 128 7.71 -4.79 16.25
C PHE A 128 7.49 -4.83 17.77
N ASN A 129 6.69 -3.94 18.35
CA ASN A 129 6.36 -3.95 19.77
C ASN A 129 5.40 -5.09 20.15
N THR A 130 4.80 -5.75 19.17
CA THR A 130 3.87 -6.86 19.36
C THR A 130 4.48 -8.22 19.01
N TYR A 131 5.74 -8.22 18.53
CA TYR A 131 6.42 -9.42 18.10
C TYR A 131 6.76 -10.33 19.28
N GLU A 132 6.50 -11.61 19.12
CA GLU A 132 6.96 -12.67 20.03
C GLU A 132 7.29 -13.92 19.22
N LEU A 133 8.51 -14.44 19.37
CA LEU A 133 8.94 -15.74 18.83
C LEU A 133 9.19 -16.71 19.96
N ASN A 134 8.55 -17.87 19.90
CA ASN A 134 8.82 -19.00 20.78
C ASN A 134 9.25 -20.20 19.95
N VAL A 135 10.34 -20.88 20.33
CA VAL A 135 10.79 -22.14 19.72
C VAL A 135 10.64 -23.25 20.75
N PHE A 136 10.15 -24.39 20.31
CA PHE A 136 9.80 -25.52 21.18
C PHE A 136 10.57 -26.79 20.77
N ASN A 137 10.94 -27.58 21.76
CA ASN A 137 11.43 -28.91 21.53
C ASN A 137 10.28 -29.89 21.20
N ARG A 138 10.61 -31.17 20.96
CA ARG A 138 9.62 -32.23 20.62
C ARG A 138 8.62 -32.54 21.75
N TRP A 139 8.88 -32.12 22.97
CA TRP A 139 8.02 -32.30 24.11
C TRP A 139 7.14 -31.10 24.43
N GLY A 140 7.32 -30.01 23.66
CA GLY A 140 6.56 -28.77 23.82
C GLY A 140 7.15 -27.79 24.81
N ASP A 141 8.38 -28.04 25.31
CA ASP A 141 9.06 -27.10 26.20
C ASP A 141 9.65 -25.95 25.36
N ILE A 142 9.53 -24.72 25.87
CA ILE A 142 10.13 -23.54 25.26
C ILE A 142 11.65 -23.58 25.47
N ILE A 143 12.40 -23.64 24.40
CA ILE A 143 13.87 -23.64 24.40
C ILE A 143 14.47 -22.31 23.97
N PHE A 144 13.69 -21.47 23.30
CA PHE A 144 14.06 -20.09 22.97
C PHE A 144 12.81 -19.22 22.97
N LYS A 145 12.93 -18.02 23.53
CA LYS A 145 11.88 -17.01 23.52
C LYS A 145 12.49 -15.63 23.37
N THR A 146 11.88 -14.82 22.50
CA THR A 146 12.25 -13.39 22.37
C THR A 146 11.04 -12.57 21.93
N ASP A 147 10.99 -11.33 22.40
CA ASP A 147 10.14 -10.23 21.93
C ASP A 147 10.91 -9.20 21.10
N ASP A 148 12.23 -9.40 20.95
CA ASP A 148 13.10 -8.57 20.13
C ASP A 148 13.25 -9.21 18.74
N TYR A 149 12.70 -8.55 17.71
CA TYR A 149 12.78 -9.01 16.32
C TYR A 149 14.21 -9.18 15.81
N MET A 150 15.18 -8.43 16.38
CA MET A 150 16.60 -8.51 15.97
C MET A 150 17.32 -9.72 16.59
N LYS A 151 16.70 -10.46 17.51
CA LYS A 151 17.27 -11.66 18.10
C LYS A 151 16.81 -12.90 17.38
N SER A 152 17.78 -13.67 16.92
CA SER A 152 17.60 -14.99 16.29
C SER A 152 17.99 -16.11 17.25
N TRP A 153 17.45 -17.31 17.01
CA TRP A 153 17.87 -18.51 17.74
C TRP A 153 19.10 -19.13 17.07
N ASP A 154 20.15 -19.30 17.83
CA ASP A 154 21.45 -19.85 17.40
C ASP A 154 21.57 -21.38 17.53
N GLY A 155 20.47 -22.09 17.84
CA GLY A 155 20.48 -23.53 18.05
C GLY A 155 20.98 -23.97 19.43
N THR A 156 21.15 -23.04 20.38
CA THR A 156 21.54 -23.40 21.78
C THR A 156 20.37 -23.30 22.73
N PHE A 157 20.47 -24.04 23.86
CA PHE A 157 19.60 -23.89 25.02
C PHE A 157 20.45 -23.90 26.29
N ASN A 158 20.33 -22.88 27.12
CA ASN A 158 21.19 -22.65 28.30
C ASN A 158 22.69 -22.65 28.00
N GLY A 159 23.09 -22.20 26.79
CA GLY A 159 24.47 -22.17 26.37
C GLY A 159 25.04 -23.46 25.79
N GLU A 160 24.22 -24.53 25.74
CA GLU A 160 24.63 -25.80 25.16
C GLU A 160 23.97 -26.05 23.81
N PRO A 161 24.71 -26.54 22.80
CA PRO A 161 24.15 -26.87 21.49
C PRO A 161 23.04 -27.90 21.57
N MET A 162 21.94 -27.65 20.88
CA MET A 162 20.85 -28.58 20.76
C MET A 162 21.13 -29.67 19.73
N ILE A 163 20.57 -30.87 19.97
CA ILE A 163 20.71 -31.98 19.04
C ILE A 163 20.02 -31.69 17.72
N GLY A 164 20.62 -32.08 16.60
CA GLY A 164 20.00 -31.98 15.29
C GLY A 164 18.64 -32.71 15.26
N GLY A 165 17.59 -32.02 14.79
CA GLY A 165 16.24 -32.54 14.79
C GLY A 165 15.19 -31.55 14.34
N VAL A 166 13.93 -31.92 14.55
CA VAL A 166 12.78 -31.06 14.23
C VAL A 166 12.37 -30.29 15.49
N TYR A 167 12.27 -28.98 15.33
CA TYR A 167 11.79 -28.05 16.33
C TYR A 167 10.56 -27.35 15.77
N THR A 168 9.62 -27.00 16.63
CA THR A 168 8.45 -26.20 16.22
C THR A 168 8.61 -24.79 16.73
N PHE A 169 7.99 -23.84 16.06
CA PHE A 169 8.00 -22.45 16.47
C PHE A 169 6.60 -21.84 16.41
N LYS A 170 6.40 -20.81 17.18
CA LYS A 170 5.20 -19.97 17.14
C LYS A 170 5.64 -18.51 17.12
N ILE A 171 5.08 -17.76 16.20
CA ILE A 171 5.26 -16.32 16.10
C ILE A 171 3.90 -15.70 16.36
N ASN A 172 3.88 -14.68 17.22
CA ASN A 172 2.73 -13.80 17.39
C ASN A 172 3.16 -12.38 17.04
N TYR A 173 2.37 -11.65 16.27
CA TYR A 173 2.60 -10.25 15.96
C TYR A 173 1.31 -9.63 15.42
N LYS A 174 1.26 -8.29 15.42
CA LYS A 174 0.25 -7.53 14.69
C LYS A 174 0.91 -6.89 13.48
N THR A 175 0.19 -6.79 12.40
CA THR A 175 0.59 -5.90 11.31
C THR A 175 0.47 -4.44 11.78
N ARG A 176 1.13 -3.50 11.13
CA ARG A 176 0.97 -2.05 11.43
C ARG A 176 -0.49 -1.58 11.30
N ARG A 177 -1.32 -2.35 10.62
CA ARG A 177 -2.78 -2.12 10.48
C ARG A 177 -3.60 -2.70 11.62
N GLY A 178 -2.97 -3.34 12.62
CA GLY A 178 -3.63 -3.90 13.79
C GLY A 178 -4.30 -5.26 13.57
N ILE A 179 -3.92 -5.98 12.49
CA ILE A 179 -4.40 -7.36 12.24
C ILE A 179 -3.49 -8.33 13.00
N ASP A 180 -4.09 -9.15 13.86
CA ASP A 180 -3.38 -10.21 14.60
C ASP A 180 -3.04 -11.38 13.66
N GLN A 181 -1.82 -11.94 13.79
CA GLN A 181 -1.31 -13.08 13.04
C GLN A 181 -0.73 -14.14 14.00
#